data_80bb8eeeaaa84b433654cfa223a5a3a2
#
_entry.id   80bb8eeeaaa84b433654cfa223a5a3a2
#
_cell.length_a   1.000
_cell.length_b   1.000
_cell.length_c   1.000
_cell.angle_alpha   90.00
_cell.angle_beta   90.00
_cell.angle_gamma   90.00
#
_symmetry.space_group_name_H-M   'P 1'
#
loop_
_entity.id
_entity.type
_entity.pdbx_description
1 polymer ?
#
loop_
_entity_poly.entity_id
_entity_poly.type
_entity_poly.pdbx_seq_one_letter_code
_entity_poly.pdbx_strand_id
1 'polypeptide(L)'
;GNNNDLRILHDTANSVIREQGHGDLFIQSNETIYLGRTNGSTQGIVIDTDGDCILHHNGGERIRARSGGAKITGELEVTGDVLALTSDIRLKTNIEPINNALERVSKLNGFTYNHNEIAGKLGLDTEKRYAGVSAQELQDVLPEAVKKSPASDEYLTVQYEKVVPLLIEAIKELKSEIEELKK
;
A
#
# COMPACT_ATOMS: atom_id res chain seq x y z
N GLY A 1 16.64 -39.42 9.10
CA GLY A 1 16.40 -40.22 7.91
C GLY A 1 17.55 -41.17 7.57
N ASN A 2 17.27 -42.19 6.82
CA ASN A 2 18.27 -43.21 6.51
C ASN A 2 19.34 -42.77 5.49
N ASN A 3 19.15 -41.66 4.79
CA ASN A 3 20.01 -41.23 3.66
C ASN A 3 20.56 -39.82 3.81
N ASN A 4 20.78 -39.32 5.03
CA ASN A 4 21.20 -37.94 5.28
C ASN A 4 20.24 -36.90 4.65
N ASP A 5 18.93 -37.13 4.76
CA ASP A 5 17.91 -36.30 4.16
C ASP A 5 17.97 -34.85 4.68
N LEU A 6 18.15 -34.64 6.00
CA LEU A 6 18.47 -33.35 6.61
C LEU A 6 19.94 -33.28 6.96
N ARG A 7 20.66 -32.29 6.44
CA ARG A 7 22.07 -32.01 6.74
C ARG A 7 22.24 -30.57 7.24
N ILE A 8 22.94 -30.44 8.37
CA ILE A 8 23.49 -29.19 8.88
C ILE A 8 24.99 -29.29 8.81
N LEU A 9 25.62 -28.52 7.97
CA LEU A 9 27.04 -28.62 7.71
C LEU A 9 27.67 -27.25 7.47
N HIS A 10 28.97 -27.17 7.67
CA HIS A 10 29.82 -26.07 7.27
C HIS A 10 30.86 -26.59 6.30
N ASP A 11 30.92 -26.03 5.12
CA ASP A 11 32.02 -26.21 4.19
C ASP A 11 33.10 -25.14 4.45
N THR A 12 34.07 -25.02 3.59
CA THR A 12 35.17 -24.05 3.79
C THR A 12 34.73 -22.59 3.77
N ALA A 13 33.52 -22.30 3.34
CA ALA A 13 32.97 -20.93 3.14
C ALA A 13 31.58 -20.71 3.73
N ASN A 14 30.73 -21.76 3.72
CA ASN A 14 29.29 -21.60 4.01
C ASN A 14 28.79 -22.56 5.08
N SER A 15 27.88 -22.11 5.91
CA SER A 15 27.01 -22.97 6.74
C SER A 15 25.69 -23.23 6.01
N VAL A 16 25.29 -24.47 5.93
CA VAL A 16 24.16 -24.92 5.11
C VAL A 16 23.21 -25.79 5.93
N ILE A 17 21.92 -25.49 5.87
CA ILE A 17 20.84 -26.41 6.26
C ILE A 17 20.22 -26.89 4.96
N ARG A 18 20.25 -28.20 4.71
CA ARG A 18 19.80 -28.79 3.44
C ARG A 18 18.91 -29.98 3.69
N GLU A 19 17.69 -29.94 3.14
CA GLU A 19 16.84 -31.10 2.95
C GLU A 19 17.07 -31.66 1.53
N GLN A 20 17.34 -32.97 1.44
CA GLN A 20 17.60 -33.67 0.16
C GLN A 20 16.70 -34.89 -0.05
N GLY A 21 15.79 -35.19 0.90
CA GLY A 21 14.83 -36.29 0.84
C GLY A 21 13.58 -35.95 0.04
N HIS A 22 12.54 -36.71 0.33
CA HIS A 22 11.18 -36.46 -0.17
C HIS A 22 10.38 -35.77 0.92
N GLY A 23 10.16 -34.48 0.81
CA GLY A 23 9.41 -33.71 1.80
C GLY A 23 9.89 -32.27 1.91
N ASP A 24 9.32 -31.53 2.86
CA ASP A 24 9.61 -30.13 3.09
C ASP A 24 10.47 -29.92 4.33
N LEU A 25 11.24 -28.85 4.36
CA LEU A 25 11.94 -28.38 5.55
C LEU A 25 11.01 -27.43 6.33
N PHE A 26 10.51 -27.83 7.50
CA PHE A 26 9.76 -27.00 8.40
C PHE A 26 10.67 -26.35 9.45
N ILE A 27 10.66 -25.02 9.52
CA ILE A 27 11.26 -24.25 10.60
C ILE A 27 10.12 -23.59 11.37
N GLN A 28 9.84 -24.11 12.57
CA GLN A 28 8.68 -23.70 13.37
C GLN A 28 9.10 -23.31 14.78
N SER A 29 8.42 -22.35 15.36
CA SER A 29 8.55 -21.92 16.75
C SER A 29 7.16 -21.61 17.32
N ASN A 30 6.95 -21.84 18.61
CA ASN A 30 5.76 -21.36 19.33
C ASN A 30 5.81 -19.86 19.61
N GLU A 31 6.98 -19.25 19.40
CA GLU A 31 7.26 -17.84 19.58
C GLU A 31 7.68 -17.22 18.24
N THR A 32 8.55 -16.26 18.27
CA THR A 32 9.03 -15.54 17.08
C THR A 32 10.16 -16.28 16.37
N ILE A 33 10.20 -16.25 15.05
CA ILE A 33 11.31 -16.71 14.21
C ILE A 33 12.07 -15.48 13.70
N TYR A 34 13.38 -15.44 13.93
CA TYR A 34 14.30 -14.41 13.44
C TYR A 34 15.29 -15.00 12.43
N LEU A 35 15.36 -14.41 11.24
CA LEU A 35 16.39 -14.66 10.24
C LEU A 35 17.12 -13.35 9.97
N GLY A 36 18.37 -13.22 10.43
CA GLY A 36 19.06 -11.94 10.38
C GLY A 36 20.58 -12.06 10.48
N ARG A 37 21.24 -10.91 10.53
CA ARG A 37 22.70 -10.80 10.69
C ARG A 37 23.10 -10.79 12.17
N THR A 38 24.30 -11.27 12.48
CA THR A 38 24.81 -11.45 13.85
C THR A 38 25.18 -10.17 14.60
N ASN A 39 25.16 -9.01 13.97
CA ASN A 39 25.53 -7.73 14.60
C ASN A 39 24.40 -7.08 15.43
N GLY A 40 23.37 -7.84 15.78
CA GLY A 40 22.38 -7.51 16.83
C GLY A 40 21.30 -6.49 16.48
N SER A 41 21.45 -5.66 15.45
CA SER A 41 20.51 -4.56 15.17
C SER A 41 19.80 -4.63 13.83
N THR A 42 20.14 -5.59 12.97
CA THR A 42 19.52 -5.72 11.65
C THR A 42 18.86 -7.09 11.51
N GLN A 43 17.60 -7.15 11.88
CA GLN A 43 16.73 -8.26 11.52
C GLN A 43 16.51 -8.22 10.01
N GLY A 44 16.53 -9.36 9.33
CA GLY A 44 16.19 -9.47 7.92
C GLY A 44 14.73 -9.83 7.77
N ILE A 45 14.34 -11.00 8.31
CA ILE A 45 12.97 -11.51 8.30
C ILE A 45 12.57 -11.83 9.73
N VAL A 46 11.36 -11.43 10.12
CA VAL A 46 10.75 -11.78 11.41
C VAL A 46 9.36 -12.37 11.11
N ILE A 47 9.06 -13.49 11.74
CA ILE A 47 7.68 -13.99 11.84
C ILE A 47 7.35 -13.89 13.33
N ASP A 48 6.46 -12.97 13.69
CA ASP A 48 6.14 -12.67 15.07
C ASP A 48 5.01 -13.55 15.65
N THR A 49 4.70 -13.37 16.92
CA THR A 49 3.69 -14.16 17.63
C THR A 49 2.27 -13.91 17.12
N ASP A 50 2.00 -12.79 16.46
CA ASP A 50 0.71 -12.46 15.85
C ASP A 50 0.58 -13.07 14.45
N GLY A 51 1.65 -13.73 13.94
CA GLY A 51 1.72 -14.34 12.62
C GLY A 51 2.07 -13.37 11.50
N ASP A 52 2.45 -12.14 11.82
CA ASP A 52 2.92 -11.18 10.82
C ASP A 52 4.29 -11.59 10.30
N CYS A 53 4.49 -11.51 8.98
CA CYS A 53 5.80 -11.68 8.34
C CYS A 53 6.37 -10.31 7.98
N ILE A 54 7.52 -9.96 8.55
CA ILE A 54 8.09 -8.63 8.46
C ILE A 54 9.46 -8.70 7.80
N LEU A 55 9.68 -7.89 6.77
CA LEU A 55 10.98 -7.66 6.16
C LEU A 55 11.56 -6.34 6.65
N HIS A 56 12.81 -6.37 7.12
CA HIS A 56 13.53 -5.22 7.63
C HIS A 56 14.72 -4.84 6.74
N HIS A 57 15.02 -3.54 6.70
CA HIS A 57 16.27 -3.00 6.16
C HIS A 57 16.87 -2.03 7.17
N ASN A 58 18.10 -2.29 7.61
CA ASN A 58 18.82 -1.48 8.61
C ASN A 58 18.02 -1.23 9.90
N GLY A 59 17.34 -2.27 10.41
CA GLY A 59 16.51 -2.19 11.62
C GLY A 59 15.13 -1.56 11.44
N GLY A 60 14.85 -0.97 10.27
CA GLY A 60 13.53 -0.42 9.96
C GLY A 60 12.65 -1.41 9.20
N GLU A 61 11.38 -1.53 9.59
CA GLU A 61 10.37 -2.28 8.85
C GLU A 61 10.18 -1.67 7.45
N ARG A 62 10.16 -2.53 6.41
CA ARG A 62 9.89 -2.14 5.02
C ARG A 62 8.64 -2.78 4.46
N ILE A 63 8.44 -4.06 4.71
CA ILE A 63 7.24 -4.79 4.28
C ILE A 63 6.72 -5.58 5.47
N ARG A 64 5.42 -5.52 5.72
CA ARG A 64 4.73 -6.34 6.71
C ARG A 64 3.49 -6.97 6.06
N ALA A 65 3.47 -8.29 5.97
CA ALA A 65 2.27 -9.05 5.70
C ALA A 65 1.51 -9.24 7.02
N ARG A 66 0.24 -8.86 7.06
CA ARG A 66 -0.62 -8.89 8.25
C ARG A 66 -2.06 -9.20 7.90
N SER A 67 -2.92 -9.42 8.90
CA SER A 67 -4.37 -9.48 8.68
C SER A 67 -4.85 -8.22 7.94
N GLY A 68 -5.54 -8.41 6.83
CA GLY A 68 -6.04 -7.32 5.98
C GLY A 68 -5.08 -6.84 4.87
N GLY A 69 -3.92 -7.47 4.68
CA GLY A 69 -3.05 -7.23 3.52
C GLY A 69 -1.58 -6.97 3.85
N ALA A 70 -0.89 -6.25 2.98
CA ALA A 70 0.50 -5.88 3.16
C ALA A 70 0.65 -4.36 3.36
N LYS A 71 1.51 -3.97 4.29
CA LYS A 71 1.96 -2.58 4.48
C LYS A 71 3.37 -2.43 3.94
N ILE A 72 3.62 -1.38 3.16
CA ILE A 72 4.94 -0.97 2.71
C ILE A 72 5.28 0.36 3.39
N THR A 73 6.45 0.43 4.01
CA THR A 73 6.96 1.65 4.65
C THR A 73 8.05 2.24 3.76
N GLY A 74 7.74 3.36 3.12
CA GLY A 74 8.56 4.01 2.10
C GLY A 74 7.88 4.01 0.74
N GLU A 75 8.65 4.18 -0.32
CA GLU A 75 8.19 4.16 -1.72
C GLU A 75 8.09 2.73 -2.24
N LEU A 76 7.12 2.47 -3.11
CA LEU A 76 7.01 1.24 -3.90
C LEU A 76 7.35 1.56 -5.35
N GLU A 77 8.50 1.07 -5.83
CA GLU A 77 8.87 1.12 -7.24
C GLU A 77 8.46 -0.18 -7.93
N VAL A 78 7.75 -0.05 -9.04
CA VAL A 78 7.29 -1.18 -9.85
C VAL A 78 7.73 -0.95 -11.28
N THR A 79 8.45 -1.91 -11.87
CA THR A 79 8.93 -1.83 -13.26
C THR A 79 7.90 -2.29 -14.31
N GLY A 80 6.78 -2.82 -13.87
CA GLY A 80 5.65 -3.25 -14.69
C GLY A 80 4.35 -2.60 -14.23
N ASP A 81 3.23 -3.13 -14.69
CA ASP A 81 1.90 -2.63 -14.34
C ASP A 81 1.53 -2.99 -12.89
N VAL A 82 0.81 -2.09 -12.23
CA VAL A 82 0.12 -2.39 -10.97
C VAL A 82 -1.32 -2.78 -11.28
N LEU A 83 -1.64 -4.06 -11.14
CA LEU A 83 -3.01 -4.55 -11.27
C LEU A 83 -3.73 -4.38 -9.93
N ALA A 84 -4.57 -3.38 -9.84
CA ALA A 84 -5.39 -3.10 -8.67
C ALA A 84 -6.86 -3.09 -9.05
N LEU A 85 -7.70 -3.67 -8.22
CA LEU A 85 -9.16 -3.68 -8.31
C LEU A 85 -9.75 -4.32 -9.57
N THR A 86 -10.54 -5.36 -9.37
CA THR A 86 -11.40 -5.92 -10.42
C THR A 86 -12.54 -4.93 -10.73
N SER A 87 -12.75 -4.60 -12.02
CA SER A 87 -13.75 -3.62 -12.45
C SER A 87 -14.76 -4.17 -13.47
N ASP A 88 -14.94 -5.49 -13.51
CA ASP A 88 -15.94 -6.14 -14.36
C ASP A 88 -17.36 -5.75 -13.93
N ILE A 89 -18.18 -5.32 -14.90
CA ILE A 89 -19.57 -4.88 -14.67
C ILE A 89 -20.43 -5.99 -14.05
N ARG A 90 -20.16 -7.26 -14.36
CA ARG A 90 -20.89 -8.42 -13.83
C ARG A 90 -20.71 -8.63 -12.33
N LEU A 91 -19.71 -8.01 -11.73
CA LEU A 91 -19.39 -8.06 -10.29
C LEU A 91 -19.91 -6.85 -9.54
N LYS A 92 -20.69 -5.96 -10.20
CA LYS A 92 -21.21 -4.73 -9.62
C LYS A 92 -22.73 -4.80 -9.48
N THR A 93 -23.22 -4.20 -8.43
CA THR A 93 -24.67 -4.02 -8.15
C THR A 93 -24.92 -2.60 -7.67
N ASN A 94 -26.19 -2.14 -7.68
CA ASN A 94 -26.58 -0.81 -7.25
C ASN A 94 -25.77 0.29 -7.96
N ILE A 95 -25.67 0.16 -9.29
CA ILE A 95 -24.90 1.09 -10.12
C ILE A 95 -25.72 2.35 -10.31
N GLU A 96 -25.18 3.47 -9.85
CA GLU A 96 -25.80 4.79 -9.99
C GLU A 96 -24.83 5.74 -10.72
N PRO A 97 -25.33 6.63 -11.60
CA PRO A 97 -24.51 7.68 -12.21
C PRO A 97 -24.00 8.66 -11.14
N ILE A 98 -22.80 9.20 -11.35
CA ILE A 98 -22.31 10.32 -10.54
C ILE A 98 -22.91 11.61 -11.12
N ASN A 99 -23.96 12.10 -10.47
CA ASN A 99 -24.65 13.32 -10.90
C ASN A 99 -23.97 14.57 -10.32
N ASN A 100 -24.20 15.73 -10.98
CA ASN A 100 -23.63 17.03 -10.59
C ASN A 100 -22.09 16.97 -10.45
N ALA A 101 -21.44 16.22 -11.34
CA ALA A 101 -20.04 15.93 -11.24
C ALA A 101 -19.17 17.18 -11.44
N LEU A 102 -19.57 18.08 -12.35
CA LEU A 102 -18.88 19.35 -12.59
C LEU A 102 -18.96 20.26 -11.36
N GLU A 103 -20.13 20.40 -10.74
CA GLU A 103 -20.30 21.16 -9.50
C GLU A 103 -19.46 20.56 -8.35
N ARG A 104 -19.42 19.22 -8.24
CA ARG A 104 -18.61 18.51 -7.23
C ARG A 104 -17.12 18.77 -7.42
N VAL A 105 -16.62 18.67 -8.65
CA VAL A 105 -15.20 18.94 -8.96
C VAL A 105 -14.84 20.40 -8.69
N SER A 106 -15.75 21.35 -8.95
CA SER A 106 -15.52 22.77 -8.71
C SER A 106 -15.31 23.12 -7.23
N LYS A 107 -15.71 22.24 -6.31
CA LYS A 107 -15.48 22.37 -4.85
C LYS A 107 -14.11 21.87 -4.39
N LEU A 108 -13.36 21.21 -5.27
CA LEU A 108 -12.05 20.68 -4.96
C LEU A 108 -10.95 21.67 -5.35
N ASN A 109 -9.97 21.84 -4.47
CA ASN A 109 -8.79 22.66 -4.73
C ASN A 109 -7.56 21.77 -4.92
N GLY A 110 -6.92 21.90 -6.08
CA GLY A 110 -5.59 21.32 -6.32
C GLY A 110 -4.51 22.25 -5.83
N PHE A 111 -3.56 21.75 -5.06
CA PHE A 111 -2.46 22.55 -4.52
C PHE A 111 -1.16 21.74 -4.44
N THR A 112 -0.05 22.47 -4.30
CA THR A 112 1.24 21.87 -3.98
C THR A 112 1.60 22.18 -2.53
N TYR A 113 2.26 21.22 -1.84
CA TYR A 113 2.56 21.34 -0.41
C TYR A 113 3.83 20.60 -0.03
N ASN A 114 4.36 20.91 1.15
CA ASN A 114 5.31 20.06 1.86
C ASN A 114 4.62 19.51 3.11
N HIS A 115 5.03 18.35 3.57
CA HIS A 115 4.57 17.83 4.85
C HIS A 115 5.11 18.70 5.99
N ASN A 116 4.31 18.89 7.03
CA ASN A 116 4.68 19.65 8.22
C ASN A 116 5.39 18.76 9.26
N GLU A 117 5.78 19.34 10.39
CA GLU A 117 6.45 18.64 11.49
C GLU A 117 5.62 17.47 12.06
N ILE A 118 4.29 17.58 12.06
CA ILE A 118 3.40 16.50 12.53
C ILE A 118 3.54 15.29 11.60
N ALA A 119 3.49 15.52 10.30
CA ALA A 119 3.69 14.48 9.29
C ALA A 119 5.11 13.87 9.36
N GLY A 120 6.13 14.68 9.65
CA GLY A 120 7.50 14.21 9.91
C GLY A 120 7.58 13.24 11.09
N LYS A 121 6.84 13.48 12.18
CA LYS A 121 6.74 12.54 13.32
C LYS A 121 6.08 11.21 12.95
N LEU A 122 5.29 11.18 11.89
CA LEU A 122 4.68 9.98 11.32
C LEU A 122 5.57 9.27 10.29
N GLY A 123 6.79 9.79 10.05
CA GLY A 123 7.76 9.23 9.12
C GLY A 123 7.58 9.65 7.66
N LEU A 124 6.80 10.72 7.39
CA LEU A 124 6.65 11.29 6.06
C LEU A 124 7.77 12.30 5.76
N ASP A 125 8.20 12.35 4.50
CA ASP A 125 9.27 13.26 4.07
C ASP A 125 8.76 14.71 4.05
N THR A 126 9.41 15.59 4.82
CA THR A 126 9.07 17.00 4.97
C THR A 126 9.76 17.90 3.96
N GLU A 127 10.83 17.44 3.31
CA GLU A 127 11.63 18.24 2.37
C GLU A 127 11.05 18.18 0.95
N LYS A 128 10.45 17.06 0.57
CA LYS A 128 9.89 16.85 -0.76
C LYS A 128 8.62 17.68 -0.97
N ARG A 129 8.50 18.26 -2.16
CA ARG A 129 7.28 18.95 -2.63
C ARG A 129 6.32 17.97 -3.26
N TYR A 130 5.07 18.04 -2.85
CA TYR A 130 3.97 17.19 -3.31
C TYR A 130 2.88 18.01 -3.98
N ALA A 131 2.04 17.35 -4.78
CA ALA A 131 0.79 17.91 -5.31
C ALA A 131 -0.38 17.03 -4.88
N GLY A 132 -1.52 17.63 -4.60
CA GLY A 132 -2.69 16.88 -4.18
C GLY A 132 -3.92 17.74 -3.95
N VAL A 133 -4.95 17.11 -3.39
CA VAL A 133 -6.21 17.73 -2.95
C VAL A 133 -6.41 17.46 -1.45
N SER A 134 -7.29 18.22 -0.81
CA SER A 134 -7.70 17.96 0.57
C SER A 134 -8.57 16.70 0.65
N ALA A 135 -8.21 15.78 1.55
CA ALA A 135 -9.03 14.59 1.82
C ALA A 135 -10.39 14.99 2.43
N GLN A 136 -10.46 16.09 3.19
CA GLN A 136 -11.68 16.61 3.76
C GLN A 136 -12.63 17.16 2.67
N GLU A 137 -12.12 17.99 1.75
CA GLU A 137 -12.91 18.46 0.61
C GLU A 137 -13.42 17.29 -0.25
N LEU A 138 -12.56 16.31 -0.50
CA LEU A 138 -12.93 15.13 -1.28
C LEU A 138 -13.96 14.26 -0.54
N GLN A 139 -13.91 14.19 0.79
CA GLN A 139 -14.88 13.43 1.59
C GLN A 139 -16.29 14.00 1.45
N ASP A 140 -16.42 15.33 1.31
CA ASP A 140 -17.72 16.00 1.13
C ASP A 140 -18.34 15.76 -0.26
N VAL A 141 -17.50 15.50 -1.27
CA VAL A 141 -17.96 15.34 -2.66
C VAL A 141 -17.92 13.89 -3.17
N LEU A 142 -17.00 13.07 -2.70
CA LEU A 142 -16.84 11.66 -3.10
C LEU A 142 -16.25 10.84 -1.95
N PRO A 143 -17.03 10.52 -0.89
CA PRO A 143 -16.52 9.83 0.31
C PRO A 143 -15.92 8.45 0.01
N GLU A 144 -16.33 7.80 -1.09
CA GLU A 144 -15.82 6.50 -1.53
C GLU A 144 -14.32 6.57 -1.93
N ALA A 145 -13.80 7.75 -2.22
CA ALA A 145 -12.40 7.98 -2.57
C ALA A 145 -11.52 8.32 -1.34
N VAL A 146 -12.09 8.34 -0.13
CA VAL A 146 -11.37 8.70 1.09
C VAL A 146 -11.31 7.53 2.05
N LYS A 147 -10.16 7.35 2.69
CA LYS A 147 -9.93 6.34 3.74
C LYS A 147 -9.08 6.91 4.86
N LYS A 148 -8.98 6.15 5.95
CA LYS A 148 -7.98 6.41 6.99
C LYS A 148 -6.58 6.26 6.42
N SER A 149 -5.67 7.11 6.87
CA SER A 149 -4.28 7.08 6.44
C SER A 149 -3.57 5.82 6.94
N PRO A 150 -2.72 5.17 6.13
CA PRO A 150 -1.88 4.07 6.59
C PRO A 150 -0.81 4.50 7.62
N ALA A 151 -0.54 5.81 7.77
CA ALA A 151 0.39 6.34 8.74
C ALA A 151 -0.23 6.49 10.14
N SER A 152 -1.53 6.81 10.23
CA SER A 152 -2.28 6.92 11.49
C SER A 152 -3.78 6.95 11.22
N ASP A 153 -4.56 6.28 12.04
CA ASP A 153 -6.04 6.27 11.96
C ASP A 153 -6.70 7.64 12.26
N GLU A 154 -5.94 8.59 12.81
CA GLU A 154 -6.41 9.95 13.08
C GLU A 154 -6.52 10.81 11.82
N TYR A 155 -5.80 10.43 10.75
CA TYR A 155 -5.73 11.21 9.50
C TYR A 155 -6.41 10.49 8.35
N LEU A 156 -6.77 11.27 7.34
CA LEU A 156 -7.39 10.77 6.10
C LEU A 156 -6.35 10.72 4.98
N THR A 157 -6.63 9.86 4.00
CA THR A 157 -5.88 9.76 2.74
C THR A 157 -6.83 9.67 1.54
N VAL A 158 -6.35 10.05 0.38
CA VAL A 158 -7.07 10.03 -0.89
C VAL A 158 -6.65 8.83 -1.72
N GLN A 159 -7.64 8.09 -2.23
CA GLN A 159 -7.45 7.07 -3.27
C GLN A 159 -7.66 7.74 -4.63
N TYR A 160 -6.58 8.28 -5.21
CA TYR A 160 -6.63 9.10 -6.43
C TYR A 160 -7.25 8.38 -7.62
N GLU A 161 -7.06 7.07 -7.75
CA GLU A 161 -7.65 6.26 -8.81
C GLU A 161 -9.20 6.28 -8.79
N LYS A 162 -9.80 6.50 -7.62
CA LYS A 162 -11.26 6.60 -7.47
C LYS A 162 -11.83 7.96 -7.84
N VAL A 163 -10.99 8.96 -8.01
CA VAL A 163 -11.40 10.29 -8.48
C VAL A 163 -11.66 10.29 -9.99
N VAL A 164 -11.03 9.35 -10.72
CA VAL A 164 -11.16 9.27 -12.20
C VAL A 164 -12.63 9.18 -12.67
N PRO A 165 -13.52 8.35 -12.11
CA PRO A 165 -14.92 8.32 -12.52
C PRO A 165 -15.65 9.67 -12.35
N LEU A 166 -15.37 10.41 -11.27
CA LEU A 166 -15.92 11.74 -11.05
C LEU A 166 -15.46 12.73 -12.14
N LEU A 167 -14.17 12.70 -12.51
CA LEU A 167 -13.63 13.54 -13.58
C LEU A 167 -14.22 13.19 -14.95
N ILE A 168 -14.49 11.91 -15.23
CA ILE A 168 -15.12 11.46 -16.47
C ILE A 168 -16.52 12.08 -16.60
N GLU A 169 -17.34 12.00 -15.55
CA GLU A 169 -18.69 12.56 -15.58
C GLU A 169 -18.68 14.10 -15.62
N ALA A 170 -17.77 14.76 -14.88
CA ALA A 170 -17.63 16.21 -14.95
C ALA A 170 -17.24 16.70 -16.36
N ILE A 171 -16.38 15.99 -17.07
CA ILE A 171 -16.01 16.31 -18.46
C ILE A 171 -17.23 16.16 -19.39
N LYS A 172 -18.08 15.16 -19.19
CA LYS A 172 -19.29 14.96 -19.99
C LYS A 172 -20.31 16.08 -19.74
N GLU A 173 -20.53 16.49 -18.49
CA GLU A 173 -21.39 17.60 -18.13
C GLU A 173 -20.88 18.90 -18.76
N LEU A 174 -19.58 19.22 -18.60
CA LEU A 174 -18.96 20.40 -19.19
C LEU A 174 -19.10 20.42 -20.74
N LYS A 175 -18.91 19.27 -21.38
CA LYS A 175 -19.09 19.15 -22.83
C LYS A 175 -20.54 19.50 -23.24
N SER A 176 -21.53 19.01 -22.48
CA SER A 176 -22.95 19.29 -22.75
C SER A 176 -23.25 20.78 -22.62
N GLU A 177 -22.76 21.44 -21.56
CA GLU A 177 -22.93 22.88 -21.37
C GLU A 177 -22.33 23.70 -22.52
N ILE A 178 -21.14 23.33 -22.97
CA ILE A 178 -20.48 24.00 -24.11
C ILE A 178 -21.29 23.82 -25.40
N GLU A 179 -21.89 22.67 -25.63
CA GLU A 179 -22.72 22.41 -26.81
C GLU A 179 -24.05 23.21 -26.77
N GLU A 180 -24.61 23.45 -25.60
CA GLU A 180 -25.76 24.30 -25.40
C GLU A 180 -25.47 25.77 -25.66
N LEU A 181 -24.33 26.28 -25.22
CA LEU A 181 -23.89 27.65 -25.45
C LEU A 181 -23.55 27.98 -26.91
N LYS A 182 -23.37 26.98 -27.75
CA LYS A 182 -23.06 27.14 -29.19
C LYS A 182 -24.32 27.17 -30.07
N LYS A 183 -25.48 26.91 -29.49
CA LYS A 183 -26.79 26.96 -30.21
C LYS A 183 -27.40 28.35 -30.20
#